data_21b2a0affd9563c9bb6586a13ba7c135
#
_entry.id   21b2a0affd9563c9bb6586a13ba7c135
#
_cell.length_a   1.000
_cell.length_b   1.000
_cell.length_c   1.000
_cell.angle_alpha   90.00
_cell.angle_beta   90.00
_cell.angle_gamma   90.00
#
_symmetry.space_group_name_H-M   'P 1'
#
loop_
_entity.id
_entity.type
_entity.pdbx_description
1 polymer ?
#
loop_
_entity_poly.entity_id
_entity_poly.type
_entity_poly.pdbx_seq_one_letter_code
_entity_poly.pdbx_strand_id
1 'polypeptide(L)'
;FISLFFTIIALSNFFEIKNKFLNKKINLGLDLQGGSYLLLEIDNTPVIEQKLQNLTITIKNFFKERNIRINNLKLVDQKLSFTVNDDSKEIVLDIFKDKNSDLNPYYQRFKSHQLEIIEVNNFFEVEFSKQGIIELKTSSQDQALEIVRRRIDEIGTNEPNILKRGNDRILVELPGLDDPMRVKTLLGKTANLTFRFITNNSQNSFGVEKLSYENSTEVSTVSKRIILSGDNLLDAQPRMDSQTNETVVSFSLDRVGAKRFGKATSTGIGKQLAIVLDGKI
;
A
#
# COMPACT_ATOMS: atom_id res chain seq x y z
N PHE A 1 54.96 13.55 -0.06
CA PHE A 1 54.46 12.77 1.09
C PHE A 1 52.96 12.48 0.98
N ILE A 2 52.13 13.49 0.72
CA ILE A 2 50.67 13.32 0.61
C ILE A 2 50.30 12.39 -0.56
N SER A 3 50.94 12.56 -1.72
CA SER A 3 50.69 11.71 -2.90
C SER A 3 51.06 10.25 -2.64
N LEU A 4 52.18 9.99 -1.96
CA LEU A 4 52.63 8.64 -1.59
C LEU A 4 51.66 7.95 -0.62
N PHE A 5 51.06 8.71 0.30
CA PHE A 5 50.05 8.21 1.24
C PHE A 5 48.78 7.76 0.52
N PHE A 6 48.29 8.59 -0.42
CA PHE A 6 47.10 8.20 -1.22
C PHE A 6 47.39 7.03 -2.18
N THR A 7 48.60 6.92 -2.75
CA THR A 7 48.97 5.76 -3.57
C THR A 7 49.04 4.48 -2.76
N ILE A 8 49.53 4.52 -1.51
CA ILE A 8 49.58 3.35 -0.62
C ILE A 8 48.12 2.92 -0.25
N ILE A 9 47.19 3.87 0.01
CA ILE A 9 45.79 3.56 0.28
C ILE A 9 45.16 2.92 -0.96
N ALA A 10 45.35 3.47 -2.14
CA ALA A 10 44.81 2.94 -3.40
C ALA A 10 45.36 1.53 -3.70
N LEU A 11 46.64 1.30 -3.54
CA LEU A 11 47.27 -0.01 -3.70
C LEU A 11 46.78 -1.03 -2.66
N SER A 12 46.60 -0.64 -1.42
CA SER A 12 46.09 -1.54 -0.38
C SER A 12 44.63 -1.96 -0.64
N ASN A 13 43.81 -1.09 -1.22
CA ASN A 13 42.46 -1.43 -1.68
C ASN A 13 42.48 -2.37 -2.90
N PHE A 14 43.43 -2.18 -3.83
CA PHE A 14 43.55 -3.01 -5.02
C PHE A 14 44.04 -4.43 -4.69
N PHE A 15 44.95 -4.57 -3.71
CA PHE A 15 45.52 -5.87 -3.28
C PHE A 15 44.80 -6.52 -2.10
N GLU A 16 43.64 -6.02 -1.67
CA GLU A 16 42.83 -6.53 -0.53
C GLU A 16 43.65 -6.77 0.76
N ILE A 17 44.66 -5.95 1.03
CA ILE A 17 45.51 -6.08 2.21
C ILE A 17 44.68 -5.74 3.47
N LYS A 18 44.34 -6.77 4.26
CA LYS A 18 43.61 -6.65 5.53
C LYS A 18 44.46 -5.97 6.59
N ASN A 19 44.48 -4.66 6.63
CA ASN A 19 45.12 -3.89 7.67
C ASN A 19 44.10 -2.99 8.39
N LYS A 20 44.04 -3.04 9.71
CA LYS A 20 43.04 -2.41 10.56
C LYS A 20 42.89 -0.87 10.38
N PHE A 21 43.96 -0.22 9.85
CA PHE A 21 43.96 1.23 9.55
C PHE A 21 43.55 1.60 8.11
N LEU A 22 43.59 0.63 7.19
CA LEU A 22 43.36 0.84 5.75
C LEU A 22 42.05 0.22 5.25
N ASN A 23 41.18 -0.24 6.16
CA ASN A 23 39.94 -0.97 5.84
C ASN A 23 38.78 -0.08 5.39
N LYS A 24 38.99 1.18 5.03
CA LYS A 24 37.97 1.94 4.31
C LYS A 24 37.99 1.51 2.84
N LYS A 25 37.18 0.52 2.49
CA LYS A 25 36.88 0.21 1.09
C LYS A 25 36.32 1.45 0.45
N ILE A 26 36.90 1.87 -0.66
CA ILE A 26 36.28 2.92 -1.51
C ILE A 26 35.14 2.22 -2.21
N ASN A 27 33.91 2.62 -1.90
CA ASN A 27 32.74 2.12 -2.59
C ASN A 27 32.77 2.68 -4.01
N LEU A 28 33.05 1.81 -4.96
CA LEU A 28 33.03 2.12 -6.36
C LEU A 28 31.58 2.06 -6.84
N GLY A 29 31.16 3.04 -7.63
CA GLY A 29 29.82 3.05 -8.20
C GLY A 29 29.57 1.91 -9.21
N LEU A 30 28.34 1.78 -9.66
CA LEU A 30 27.88 0.76 -10.60
C LEU A 30 28.76 0.64 -11.86
N ASP A 31 29.25 1.77 -12.36
CA ASP A 31 30.10 1.85 -13.55
C ASP A 31 31.48 1.18 -13.42
N LEU A 32 31.96 1.03 -12.19
CA LEU A 32 33.31 0.48 -11.89
C LEU A 32 33.27 -0.92 -11.26
N GLN A 33 32.19 -1.25 -10.57
CA GLN A 33 32.04 -2.57 -9.92
C GLN A 33 31.13 -3.53 -10.73
N GLY A 34 30.39 -3.02 -11.73
CA GLY A 34 29.25 -3.74 -12.29
C GLY A 34 28.09 -3.80 -11.32
N GLY A 35 27.00 -4.40 -11.70
CA GLY A 35 25.82 -4.57 -10.85
C GLY A 35 24.51 -4.57 -11.62
N SER A 36 23.41 -4.62 -10.89
CA SER A 36 22.06 -4.67 -11.43
C SER A 36 21.41 -3.30 -11.44
N TYR A 37 20.75 -2.98 -12.54
CA TYR A 37 19.93 -1.80 -12.75
C TYR A 37 18.49 -2.22 -13.05
N LEU A 38 17.55 -1.80 -12.23
CA LEU A 38 16.13 -2.13 -12.41
C LEU A 38 15.29 -0.86 -12.38
N LEU A 39 14.37 -0.75 -13.32
CA LEU A 39 13.32 0.25 -13.31
C LEU A 39 12.01 -0.46 -13.00
N LEU A 40 11.45 -0.19 -11.82
CA LEU A 40 10.18 -0.75 -11.36
C LEU A 40 9.08 0.24 -11.69
N GLU A 41 7.97 -0.25 -12.24
CA GLU A 41 6.75 0.52 -12.47
C GLU A 41 5.68 0.11 -11.47
N ILE A 42 4.97 1.09 -10.92
CA ILE A 42 3.92 0.86 -9.92
C ILE A 42 2.59 0.80 -10.63
N ASP A 43 1.91 -0.35 -10.54
CA ASP A 43 0.51 -0.44 -10.95
C ASP A 43 -0.37 0.22 -9.87
N ASN A 44 -0.87 1.41 -10.19
CA ASN A 44 -1.74 2.17 -9.30
C ASN A 44 -3.22 1.77 -9.41
N THR A 45 -3.60 0.94 -10.38
CA THR A 45 -5.00 0.55 -10.63
C THR A 45 -5.65 -0.09 -9.40
N PRO A 46 -5.03 -1.10 -8.74
CA PRO A 46 -5.62 -1.72 -7.56
C PRO A 46 -5.80 -0.75 -6.39
N VAL A 47 -4.86 0.20 -6.24
CA VAL A 47 -4.91 1.20 -5.16
C VAL A 47 -6.06 2.19 -5.39
N ILE A 48 -6.25 2.64 -6.63
CA ILE A 48 -7.36 3.52 -7.02
C ILE A 48 -8.70 2.81 -6.76
N GLU A 49 -8.85 1.58 -7.23
CA GLU A 49 -10.06 0.78 -7.03
C GLU A 49 -10.38 0.57 -5.55
N GLN A 50 -9.38 0.20 -4.76
CA GLN A 50 -9.55 0.04 -3.32
C GLN A 50 -9.98 1.34 -2.63
N LYS A 51 -9.39 2.47 -3.01
CA LYS A 51 -9.77 3.78 -2.47
C LYS A 51 -11.21 4.13 -2.82
N LEU A 52 -11.65 3.89 -4.05
CA LEU A 52 -13.03 4.11 -4.48
C LEU A 52 -14.02 3.17 -3.77
N GLN A 53 -13.66 1.90 -3.55
CA GLN A 53 -14.47 0.98 -2.75
C GLN A 53 -14.62 1.47 -1.31
N ASN A 54 -13.53 1.93 -0.68
CA ASN A 54 -13.59 2.51 0.65
C ASN A 54 -14.42 3.80 0.68
N LEU A 55 -14.29 4.65 -0.34
CA LEU A 55 -15.08 5.86 -0.49
C LEU A 55 -16.58 5.55 -0.60
N THR A 56 -16.94 4.50 -1.34
CA THR A 56 -18.34 4.04 -1.43
C THR A 56 -18.95 3.75 -0.07
N ILE A 57 -18.21 3.05 0.79
CA ILE A 57 -18.66 2.75 2.16
C ILE A 57 -18.75 4.03 3.00
N THR A 58 -17.74 4.90 2.85
CA THR A 58 -17.66 6.18 3.56
C THR A 58 -18.85 7.08 3.19
N ILE A 59 -19.14 7.26 1.90
CA ILE A 59 -20.28 8.02 1.39
C ILE A 59 -21.59 7.47 1.95
N LYS A 60 -21.78 6.15 1.88
CA LYS A 60 -23.00 5.51 2.39
C LYS A 60 -23.22 5.78 3.87
N ASN A 61 -22.18 5.67 4.70
CA ASN A 61 -22.28 5.91 6.13
C ASN A 61 -22.46 7.40 6.45
N PHE A 62 -21.71 8.26 5.79
CA PHE A 62 -21.75 9.71 5.97
C PHE A 62 -23.14 10.30 5.67
N PHE A 63 -23.76 9.86 4.58
CA PHE A 63 -25.10 10.32 4.22
C PHE A 63 -26.19 9.70 5.09
N LYS A 64 -26.02 8.43 5.50
CA LYS A 64 -26.94 7.79 6.45
C LYS A 64 -26.99 8.54 7.78
N GLU A 65 -25.84 8.96 8.33
CA GLU A 65 -25.75 9.74 9.57
C GLU A 65 -26.46 11.11 9.47
N ARG A 66 -26.57 11.66 8.25
CA ARG A 66 -27.24 12.94 7.97
C ARG A 66 -28.68 12.80 7.45
N ASN A 67 -29.24 11.58 7.49
CA ASN A 67 -30.55 11.24 6.97
C ASN A 67 -30.74 11.54 5.45
N ILE A 68 -29.65 11.60 4.69
CA ILE A 68 -29.69 11.74 3.23
C ILE A 68 -29.81 10.34 2.62
N ARG A 69 -30.90 10.11 1.89
CA ARG A 69 -31.10 8.83 1.18
C ARG A 69 -30.41 8.85 -0.16
N ILE A 70 -29.51 7.90 -0.35
CA ILE A 70 -28.86 7.64 -1.64
C ILE A 70 -29.39 6.34 -2.23
N ASN A 71 -29.63 6.33 -3.52
CA ASN A 71 -30.11 5.20 -4.28
C ASN A 71 -29.13 4.87 -5.41
N ASN A 72 -29.17 3.65 -5.93
CA ASN A 72 -28.39 3.22 -7.09
C ASN A 72 -26.86 3.44 -6.95
N LEU A 73 -26.32 3.33 -5.74
CA LEU A 73 -24.90 3.49 -5.51
C LEU A 73 -24.13 2.37 -6.23
N LYS A 74 -23.33 2.73 -7.23
CA LYS A 74 -22.54 1.81 -8.07
C LYS A 74 -21.13 2.34 -8.27
N LEU A 75 -20.19 1.44 -8.39
CA LEU A 75 -18.82 1.73 -8.80
C LEU A 75 -18.54 1.00 -10.12
N VAL A 76 -18.34 1.77 -11.18
CA VAL A 76 -18.07 1.25 -12.54
C VAL A 76 -16.96 2.13 -13.14
N ASP A 77 -15.97 1.53 -13.77
CA ASP A 77 -14.88 2.20 -14.48
C ASP A 77 -14.20 3.33 -13.68
N GLN A 78 -13.90 3.05 -12.40
CA GLN A 78 -13.30 3.99 -11.45
C GLN A 78 -14.15 5.24 -11.17
N LYS A 79 -15.43 5.19 -11.46
CA LYS A 79 -16.41 6.24 -11.16
C LYS A 79 -17.48 5.71 -10.22
N LEU A 80 -17.75 6.49 -9.21
CA LEU A 80 -18.82 6.20 -8.25
C LEU A 80 -20.06 7.00 -8.63
N SER A 81 -21.16 6.31 -8.89
CA SER A 81 -22.42 6.93 -9.26
C SER A 81 -23.51 6.63 -8.25
N PHE A 82 -24.37 7.60 -8.00
CA PHE A 82 -25.54 7.46 -7.14
C PHE A 82 -26.61 8.51 -7.48
N THR A 83 -27.83 8.29 -6.98
CA THR A 83 -28.91 9.25 -7.10
C THR A 83 -29.41 9.68 -5.73
N VAL A 84 -29.89 10.91 -5.62
CA VAL A 84 -30.49 11.46 -4.41
C VAL A 84 -31.88 12.06 -4.72
N ASN A 85 -32.65 12.31 -3.69
CA ASN A 85 -33.91 13.04 -3.85
C ASN A 85 -33.65 14.54 -4.11
N ASP A 86 -34.56 15.22 -4.77
CA ASP A 86 -34.47 16.65 -5.13
C ASP A 86 -34.11 17.54 -3.94
N ASP A 87 -34.76 17.31 -2.80
CA ASP A 87 -34.53 18.08 -1.56
C ASP A 87 -33.13 17.95 -0.99
N SER A 88 -32.40 16.90 -1.35
CA SER A 88 -31.05 16.61 -0.84
C SER A 88 -29.93 17.03 -1.81
N LYS A 89 -30.27 17.44 -3.00
CA LYS A 89 -29.33 17.73 -4.09
C LYS A 89 -28.33 18.83 -3.72
N GLU A 90 -28.83 19.99 -3.29
CA GLU A 90 -27.99 21.12 -2.92
C GLU A 90 -27.09 20.78 -1.71
N ILE A 91 -27.63 20.08 -0.73
CA ILE A 91 -26.89 19.65 0.46
C ILE A 91 -25.72 18.75 0.06
N VAL A 92 -25.94 17.83 -0.87
CA VAL A 92 -24.87 16.93 -1.36
C VAL A 92 -23.79 17.71 -2.10
N LEU A 93 -24.17 18.65 -2.97
CA LEU A 93 -23.23 19.51 -3.68
C LEU A 93 -22.38 20.35 -2.71
N ASP A 94 -23.01 20.94 -1.69
CA ASP A 94 -22.32 21.74 -0.68
C ASP A 94 -21.31 20.89 0.10
N ILE A 95 -21.67 19.66 0.50
CA ILE A 95 -20.77 18.74 1.19
C ILE A 95 -19.53 18.44 0.36
N PHE A 96 -19.68 18.23 -0.95
CA PHE A 96 -18.51 17.93 -1.82
C PHE A 96 -17.70 19.17 -2.18
N LYS A 97 -18.30 20.36 -2.16
CA LYS A 97 -17.64 21.65 -2.46
C LYS A 97 -17.04 22.34 -1.24
N ASP A 98 -17.43 21.93 -0.05
CA ASP A 98 -16.91 22.51 1.19
C ASP A 98 -15.43 22.13 1.35
N LYS A 99 -14.58 23.14 1.50
CA LYS A 99 -13.13 22.96 1.70
C LYS A 99 -12.76 22.29 3.04
N ASN A 100 -13.68 22.29 3.99
CA ASN A 100 -13.52 21.66 5.29
C ASN A 100 -14.23 20.29 5.36
N SER A 101 -14.71 19.78 4.23
CA SER A 101 -15.42 18.50 4.19
C SER A 101 -14.46 17.34 4.44
N ASP A 102 -14.77 16.50 5.44
CA ASP A 102 -14.05 15.24 5.69
C ASP A 102 -14.24 14.23 4.54
N LEU A 103 -15.33 14.39 3.75
CA LEU A 103 -15.67 13.50 2.65
C LEU A 103 -14.84 13.80 1.40
N ASN A 104 -14.53 15.07 1.14
CA ASN A 104 -13.79 15.52 -0.04
C ASN A 104 -12.67 16.49 0.35
N PRO A 105 -11.52 15.99 0.82
CA PRO A 105 -10.40 16.82 1.24
C PRO A 105 -9.98 17.85 0.20
N TYR A 106 -9.71 19.07 0.65
CA TYR A 106 -9.26 20.17 -0.19
C TYR A 106 -7.76 20.41 -0.06
N TYR A 107 -7.06 20.38 -1.18
CA TYR A 107 -5.61 20.65 -1.24
C TYR A 107 -5.34 22.14 -1.45
N GLN A 108 -5.04 22.85 -0.39
CA GLN A 108 -4.81 24.30 -0.39
C GLN A 108 -3.73 24.73 -1.40
N ARG A 109 -2.64 23.94 -1.49
CA ARG A 109 -1.52 24.21 -2.40
C ARG A 109 -1.94 24.21 -3.86
N PHE A 110 -2.89 23.36 -4.24
CA PHE A 110 -3.31 23.14 -5.63
C PHE A 110 -4.66 23.77 -5.92
N LYS A 111 -5.31 24.33 -4.91
CA LYS A 111 -6.67 24.90 -4.99
C LYS A 111 -7.67 23.92 -5.63
N SER A 112 -7.56 22.66 -5.29
CA SER A 112 -8.37 21.56 -5.86
C SER A 112 -8.83 20.63 -4.77
N HIS A 113 -10.02 20.05 -4.94
CA HIS A 113 -10.50 18.94 -4.11
C HIS A 113 -9.88 17.62 -4.57
N GLN A 114 -9.89 16.63 -3.68
CA GLN A 114 -9.45 15.26 -3.98
C GLN A 114 -10.36 14.60 -5.00
N LEU A 115 -11.65 14.88 -4.94
CA LEU A 115 -12.68 14.29 -5.80
C LEU A 115 -13.32 15.38 -6.64
N GLU A 116 -13.63 15.05 -7.88
CA GLU A 116 -14.51 15.82 -8.76
C GLU A 116 -15.90 15.21 -8.70
N ILE A 117 -16.91 16.07 -8.70
CA ILE A 117 -18.31 15.69 -8.71
C ILE A 117 -18.99 16.28 -9.95
N ILE A 118 -19.62 15.42 -10.72
CA ILE A 118 -20.45 15.79 -11.86
C ILE A 118 -21.89 15.50 -11.48
N GLU A 119 -22.75 16.48 -11.67
CA GLU A 119 -24.17 16.38 -11.36
C GLU A 119 -24.99 16.65 -12.63
N VAL A 120 -25.88 15.71 -12.93
CA VAL A 120 -26.87 15.85 -14.01
C VAL A 120 -28.24 15.46 -13.46
N ASN A 121 -29.09 16.45 -13.26
CA ASN A 121 -30.37 16.30 -12.53
C ASN A 121 -30.10 15.78 -11.11
N ASN A 122 -30.61 14.59 -10.77
CA ASN A 122 -30.41 13.95 -9.45
C ASN A 122 -29.37 12.84 -9.47
N PHE A 123 -28.69 12.67 -10.58
CA PHE A 123 -27.61 11.71 -10.76
C PHE A 123 -26.26 12.37 -10.49
N PHE A 124 -25.49 11.77 -9.62
CA PHE A 124 -24.17 12.20 -9.22
C PHE A 124 -23.13 11.18 -9.67
N GLU A 125 -22.08 11.68 -10.28
CA GLU A 125 -20.89 10.91 -10.61
C GLU A 125 -19.70 11.52 -9.88
N VAL A 126 -18.96 10.70 -9.15
CA VAL A 126 -17.79 11.10 -8.35
C VAL A 126 -16.58 10.32 -8.81
N GLU A 127 -15.52 11.03 -9.14
CA GLU A 127 -14.23 10.45 -9.53
C GLU A 127 -13.07 11.19 -8.85
N PHE A 128 -11.88 10.62 -8.88
CA PHE A 128 -10.71 11.36 -8.42
C PHE A 128 -10.38 12.51 -9.36
N SER A 129 -10.15 13.69 -8.81
CA SER A 129 -9.60 14.82 -9.56
C SER A 129 -8.20 14.48 -10.09
N LYS A 130 -7.72 15.22 -11.07
CA LYS A 130 -6.33 15.10 -11.56
C LYS A 130 -5.33 15.21 -10.41
N GLN A 131 -5.56 16.15 -9.50
CA GLN A 131 -4.71 16.34 -8.33
C GLN A 131 -4.87 15.19 -7.33
N GLY A 132 -6.09 14.68 -7.12
CA GLY A 132 -6.35 13.51 -6.28
C GLY A 132 -5.61 12.26 -6.76
N ILE A 133 -5.56 12.04 -8.08
CA ILE A 133 -4.77 10.95 -8.68
C ILE A 133 -3.27 11.15 -8.47
N ILE A 134 -2.75 12.37 -8.65
CA ILE A 134 -1.33 12.67 -8.44
C ILE A 134 -0.94 12.41 -6.98
N GLU A 135 -1.71 12.89 -6.02
CA GLU A 135 -1.45 12.65 -4.59
C GLU A 135 -1.51 11.16 -4.23
N LEU A 136 -2.47 10.45 -4.81
CA LEU A 136 -2.60 9.00 -4.61
C LEU A 136 -1.39 8.27 -5.17
N LYS A 137 -0.96 8.57 -6.40
CA LYS A 137 0.23 7.98 -7.02
C LYS A 137 1.50 8.31 -6.23
N THR A 138 1.65 9.54 -5.78
CA THR A 138 2.80 9.95 -4.96
C THR A 138 2.85 9.17 -3.64
N SER A 139 1.71 9.04 -2.96
CA SER A 139 1.62 8.26 -1.73
C SER A 139 1.92 6.77 -1.96
N SER A 140 1.42 6.20 -3.06
CA SER A 140 1.71 4.81 -3.45
C SER A 140 3.19 4.61 -3.75
N GLN A 141 3.81 5.58 -4.44
CA GLN A 141 5.24 5.54 -4.74
C GLN A 141 6.10 5.63 -3.47
N ASP A 142 5.70 6.45 -2.48
CA ASP A 142 6.39 6.51 -1.19
C ASP A 142 6.34 5.17 -0.46
N GLN A 143 5.16 4.55 -0.41
CA GLN A 143 4.98 3.23 0.21
C GLN A 143 5.78 2.15 -0.53
N ALA A 144 5.71 2.13 -1.86
CA ALA A 144 6.46 1.18 -2.67
C ALA A 144 7.98 1.33 -2.49
N LEU A 145 8.48 2.56 -2.40
CA LEU A 145 9.90 2.85 -2.17
C LEU A 145 10.37 2.26 -0.83
N GLU A 146 9.60 2.41 0.24
CA GLU A 146 9.92 1.84 1.56
C GLU A 146 9.88 0.30 1.55
N ILE A 147 8.93 -0.30 0.81
CA ILE A 147 8.86 -1.76 0.65
C ILE A 147 10.08 -2.27 -0.13
N VAL A 148 10.41 -1.62 -1.24
CA VAL A 148 11.59 -1.98 -2.06
C VAL A 148 12.85 -1.86 -1.23
N ARG A 149 13.03 -0.77 -0.47
CA ARG A 149 14.19 -0.56 0.41
C ARG A 149 14.34 -1.72 1.40
N ARG A 150 13.29 -2.04 2.16
CA ARG A 150 13.33 -3.16 3.14
C ARG A 150 13.74 -4.48 2.50
N ARG A 151 13.22 -4.80 1.32
CA ARG A 151 13.54 -6.06 0.62
C ARG A 151 14.98 -6.10 0.10
N ILE A 152 15.46 -4.96 -0.36
CA ILE A 152 16.87 -4.84 -0.80
C ILE A 152 17.81 -4.97 0.39
N ASP A 153 17.46 -4.39 1.54
CA ASP A 153 18.24 -4.51 2.78
C ASP A 153 18.30 -5.98 3.27
N GLU A 154 17.22 -6.76 3.10
CA GLU A 154 17.20 -8.21 3.41
C GLU A 154 18.19 -9.03 2.55
N ILE A 155 18.50 -8.55 1.35
CA ILE A 155 19.51 -9.20 0.46
C ILE A 155 20.92 -8.95 0.95
N GLY A 156 21.12 -7.93 1.78
CA GLY A 156 22.43 -7.53 2.30
C GLY A 156 23.35 -6.90 1.24
N THR A 157 22.77 -6.17 0.28
CA THR A 157 23.55 -5.44 -0.73
C THR A 157 24.26 -4.25 -0.11
N ASN A 158 25.49 -4.00 -0.56
CA ASN A 158 26.25 -2.83 -0.13
C ASN A 158 25.72 -1.57 -0.83
N GLU A 159 25.22 -0.60 -0.05
CA GLU A 159 24.84 0.75 -0.47
C GLU A 159 23.94 0.81 -1.74
N PRO A 160 22.73 0.23 -1.69
CA PRO A 160 21.81 0.31 -2.81
C PRO A 160 21.37 1.76 -3.04
N ASN A 161 21.27 2.18 -4.29
CA ASN A 161 20.70 3.48 -4.66
C ASN A 161 19.24 3.28 -5.12
N ILE A 162 18.28 3.81 -4.36
CA ILE A 162 16.86 3.63 -4.62
C ILE A 162 16.21 5.00 -4.74
N LEU A 163 15.78 5.36 -5.95
CA LEU A 163 15.31 6.69 -6.29
C LEU A 163 13.93 6.66 -6.94
N LYS A 164 13.12 7.68 -6.67
CA LYS A 164 11.89 7.92 -7.41
C LYS A 164 12.18 8.41 -8.82
N ARG A 165 11.43 7.93 -9.80
CA ARG A 165 11.46 8.39 -11.19
C ARG A 165 10.04 8.68 -11.69
N GLY A 166 9.75 9.98 -11.95
CA GLY A 166 8.38 10.41 -12.25
C GLY A 166 7.43 10.13 -11.07
N ASN A 167 6.17 9.85 -11.35
CA ASN A 167 5.10 9.70 -10.34
C ASN A 167 4.73 8.22 -10.07
N ASP A 168 5.31 7.28 -10.80
CA ASP A 168 4.90 5.87 -10.82
C ASP A 168 6.05 4.87 -10.96
N ARG A 169 7.32 5.35 -10.97
CA ARG A 169 8.48 4.47 -11.14
C ARG A 169 9.52 4.63 -10.05
N ILE A 170 10.20 3.55 -9.76
CA ILE A 170 11.31 3.48 -8.80
C ILE A 170 12.51 2.91 -9.54
N LEU A 171 13.62 3.62 -9.47
CA LEU A 171 14.92 3.18 -9.95
C LEU A 171 15.65 2.50 -8.81
N VAL A 172 16.17 1.31 -9.07
CA VAL A 172 16.98 0.53 -8.12
C VAL A 172 18.32 0.20 -8.79
N GLU A 173 19.38 0.65 -8.16
CA GLU A 173 20.77 0.38 -8.58
C GLU A 173 21.46 -0.40 -7.47
N LEU A 174 22.01 -1.56 -7.81
CA LEU A 174 22.61 -2.51 -6.86
C LEU A 174 24.05 -2.81 -7.28
N PRO A 175 25.02 -2.03 -6.78
CA PRO A 175 26.44 -2.26 -7.07
C PRO A 175 26.89 -3.63 -6.60
N GLY A 176 27.68 -4.33 -7.42
CA GLY A 176 28.24 -5.63 -7.09
C GLY A 176 27.25 -6.80 -7.07
N LEU A 177 26.02 -6.61 -7.51
CA LEU A 177 25.02 -7.68 -7.67
C LEU A 177 24.73 -7.90 -9.16
N ASP A 178 25.39 -8.90 -9.77
CA ASP A 178 25.34 -9.15 -11.22
C ASP A 178 24.14 -10.00 -11.67
N ASP A 179 23.25 -10.41 -10.75
CA ASP A 179 22.09 -11.23 -11.06
C ASP A 179 20.77 -10.45 -10.91
N PRO A 180 20.29 -9.75 -11.95
CA PRO A 180 19.03 -9.02 -11.91
C PRO A 180 17.80 -9.94 -11.77
N MET A 181 17.89 -11.22 -12.16
CA MET A 181 16.80 -12.18 -12.01
C MET A 181 16.57 -12.55 -10.55
N ARG A 182 17.63 -12.67 -9.77
CA ARG A 182 17.55 -12.89 -8.32
C ARG A 182 16.83 -11.72 -7.65
N VAL A 183 17.20 -10.49 -8.00
CA VAL A 183 16.53 -9.27 -7.47
C VAL A 183 15.08 -9.24 -7.89
N LYS A 184 14.77 -9.48 -9.16
CA LYS A 184 13.40 -9.55 -9.67
C LYS A 184 12.57 -10.59 -8.94
N THR A 185 13.13 -11.76 -8.67
CA THR A 185 12.45 -12.84 -7.91
C THR A 185 12.15 -12.41 -6.48
N LEU A 186 13.08 -11.74 -5.81
CA LEU A 186 12.92 -11.27 -4.43
C LEU A 186 11.93 -10.11 -4.32
N LEU A 187 11.97 -9.16 -5.25
CA LEU A 187 11.01 -8.06 -5.31
C LEU A 187 9.63 -8.54 -5.76
N GLY A 188 9.56 -9.55 -6.64
CA GLY A 188 8.31 -10.07 -7.19
C GLY A 188 7.59 -11.09 -6.29
N LYS A 189 8.23 -11.64 -5.27
CA LYS A 189 7.61 -12.52 -4.28
C LYS A 189 6.76 -11.71 -3.28
N THR A 190 5.72 -11.08 -3.74
CA THR A 190 4.72 -10.46 -2.87
C THR A 190 3.57 -11.40 -2.69
N ALA A 191 3.59 -12.18 -1.64
CA ALA A 191 2.37 -12.76 -1.13
C ALA A 191 1.41 -11.61 -0.76
N ASN A 192 0.25 -11.56 -1.40
CA ASN A 192 -0.76 -10.54 -1.10
C ASN A 192 -1.48 -10.92 0.19
N LEU A 193 -0.90 -10.54 1.31
CA LEU A 193 -1.47 -10.79 2.63
C LEU A 193 -2.43 -9.65 3.00
N THR A 194 -3.67 -10.02 3.30
CA THR A 194 -4.67 -9.05 3.78
C THR A 194 -5.49 -9.61 4.93
N PHE A 195 -5.87 -8.73 5.87
CA PHE A 195 -6.77 -9.04 6.97
C PHE A 195 -8.13 -8.42 6.67
N ARG A 196 -9.18 -9.24 6.69
CA ARG A 196 -10.55 -8.85 6.31
C ARG A 196 -11.56 -9.47 7.26
N PHE A 197 -12.69 -8.81 7.51
CA PHE A 197 -13.77 -9.44 8.27
C PHE A 197 -14.54 -10.44 7.43
N ILE A 198 -14.85 -11.60 8.02
CA ILE A 198 -15.83 -12.54 7.48
C ILE A 198 -17.24 -11.93 7.71
N THR A 199 -18.11 -12.07 6.75
CA THR A 199 -19.48 -11.56 6.81
C THR A 199 -20.46 -12.65 6.37
N ASN A 200 -21.54 -12.82 7.11
CA ASN A 200 -22.60 -13.77 6.76
C ASN A 200 -23.66 -13.15 5.82
N ASN A 201 -23.47 -11.90 5.40
CA ASN A 201 -24.43 -11.16 4.59
C ASN A 201 -24.29 -11.52 3.11
N SER A 202 -24.87 -12.64 2.71
CA SER A 202 -24.91 -13.12 1.31
C SER A 202 -25.90 -12.33 0.42
N GLN A 203 -26.71 -11.44 0.98
CA GLN A 203 -27.76 -10.74 0.25
C GLN A 203 -27.30 -9.49 -0.51
N ASN A 204 -26.13 -8.90 -0.16
CA ASN A 204 -25.57 -7.77 -0.88
C ASN A 204 -24.24 -8.18 -1.49
N SER A 205 -24.21 -8.50 -2.79
CA SER A 205 -22.99 -8.80 -3.54
C SER A 205 -22.01 -7.62 -3.63
N PHE A 206 -22.44 -6.43 -3.23
CA PHE A 206 -21.63 -5.23 -3.22
C PHE A 206 -20.77 -5.15 -1.95
N GLY A 207 -19.46 -5.04 -2.16
CA GLY A 207 -18.51 -4.89 -1.04
C GLY A 207 -18.09 -6.19 -0.34
N VAL A 208 -18.47 -7.34 -0.89
CA VAL A 208 -18.08 -8.66 -0.41
C VAL A 208 -17.49 -9.51 -1.53
N GLU A 209 -16.71 -10.50 -1.15
CA GLU A 209 -16.00 -11.43 -2.05
C GLU A 209 -16.05 -12.82 -1.43
N LYS A 210 -16.19 -13.85 -2.27
CA LYS A 210 -16.15 -15.26 -1.84
C LYS A 210 -14.75 -15.81 -2.05
N LEU A 211 -14.13 -16.30 -0.99
CA LEU A 211 -12.80 -16.90 -1.01
C LEU A 211 -12.84 -18.33 -0.45
N SER A 212 -12.04 -19.21 -1.05
CA SER A 212 -11.85 -20.57 -0.55
C SER A 212 -10.76 -20.62 0.51
N TYR A 213 -10.86 -21.57 1.41
CA TYR A 213 -9.77 -21.92 2.31
C TYR A 213 -8.67 -22.66 1.55
N GLU A 214 -7.41 -22.50 1.95
CA GLU A 214 -6.26 -23.05 1.23
C GLU A 214 -6.31 -24.59 1.14
N ASN A 215 -6.72 -25.26 2.22
CA ASN A 215 -6.71 -26.73 2.33
C ASN A 215 -8.11 -27.34 2.35
N SER A 216 -9.13 -26.61 1.88
CA SER A 216 -10.53 -27.06 1.92
C SER A 216 -11.29 -26.57 0.69
N THR A 217 -12.37 -27.28 0.35
CA THR A 217 -13.37 -26.84 -0.64
C THR A 217 -14.37 -25.85 -0.05
N GLU A 218 -14.27 -25.54 1.24
CA GLU A 218 -15.12 -24.58 1.90
C GLU A 218 -14.85 -23.16 1.38
N VAL A 219 -15.92 -22.37 1.33
CA VAL A 219 -15.89 -20.98 0.86
C VAL A 219 -16.51 -20.09 1.92
N SER A 220 -15.79 -19.03 2.29
CA SER A 220 -16.33 -17.99 3.16
C SER A 220 -16.49 -16.68 2.40
N THR A 221 -17.46 -15.87 2.83
CA THR A 221 -17.67 -14.54 2.30
C THR A 221 -16.92 -13.54 3.17
N VAL A 222 -16.00 -12.81 2.57
CA VAL A 222 -15.19 -11.79 3.24
C VAL A 222 -15.54 -10.40 2.72
N SER A 223 -15.35 -9.39 3.56
CA SER A 223 -15.47 -8.00 3.14
C SER A 223 -14.34 -7.65 2.15
N LYS A 224 -14.65 -6.95 1.07
CA LYS A 224 -13.63 -6.35 0.18
C LYS A 224 -12.81 -5.28 0.88
N ARG A 225 -13.32 -4.70 1.98
CA ARG A 225 -12.58 -3.74 2.78
C ARG A 225 -11.42 -4.41 3.49
N ILE A 226 -10.20 -4.03 3.12
CA ILE A 226 -8.97 -4.46 3.77
C ILE A 226 -8.79 -3.66 5.06
N ILE A 227 -8.62 -4.37 6.17
CA ILE A 227 -8.30 -3.79 7.49
C ILE A 227 -6.81 -3.50 7.56
N LEU A 228 -6.01 -4.49 7.18
CA LEU A 228 -4.56 -4.49 7.24
C LEU A 228 -4.01 -5.24 6.03
N SER A 229 -2.94 -4.75 5.45
CA SER A 229 -2.18 -5.43 4.38
C SER A 229 -0.81 -5.87 4.91
N GLY A 230 -0.17 -6.78 4.19
CA GLY A 230 1.18 -7.25 4.50
C GLY A 230 2.21 -6.13 4.58
N ASP A 231 1.99 -5.01 3.87
CA ASP A 231 2.87 -3.84 3.90
C ASP A 231 2.96 -3.17 5.28
N ASN A 232 1.95 -3.41 6.13
CA ASN A 232 1.95 -2.91 7.51
C ASN A 232 2.65 -3.86 8.50
N LEU A 233 3.07 -5.05 8.06
CA LEU A 233 3.84 -5.98 8.87
C LEU A 233 5.31 -5.57 8.92
N LEU A 234 5.86 -5.47 10.14
CA LEU A 234 7.29 -5.26 10.36
C LEU A 234 8.01 -6.59 10.55
N ASP A 235 7.36 -7.54 11.20
CA ASP A 235 7.91 -8.85 11.52
C ASP A 235 6.79 -9.87 11.76
N ALA A 236 7.03 -11.13 11.43
CA ALA A 236 6.12 -12.24 11.72
C ALA A 236 6.93 -13.50 12.00
N GLN A 237 6.79 -14.06 13.20
CA GLN A 237 7.54 -15.22 13.66
C GLN A 237 6.65 -16.28 14.28
N PRO A 238 6.89 -17.57 14.02
CA PRO A 238 6.24 -18.64 14.76
C PRO A 238 6.75 -18.66 16.22
N ARG A 239 5.82 -18.78 17.15
CA ARG A 239 6.12 -18.94 18.59
C ARG A 239 5.27 -20.06 19.16
N MET A 240 5.78 -20.74 20.15
CA MET A 240 4.99 -21.68 20.93
C MET A 240 4.30 -20.93 22.08
N ASP A 241 2.98 -21.04 22.13
CA ASP A 241 2.21 -20.50 23.26
C ASP A 241 2.44 -21.40 24.47
N SER A 242 2.92 -20.83 25.55
CA SER A 242 3.24 -21.55 26.79
C SER A 242 2.00 -22.04 27.57
N GLN A 243 0.81 -21.52 27.27
CA GLN A 243 -0.41 -21.90 27.95
C GLN A 243 -1.17 -23.00 27.19
N THR A 244 -1.25 -22.90 25.87
CA THR A 244 -1.99 -23.86 25.03
C THR A 244 -1.09 -24.92 24.40
N ASN A 245 0.23 -24.74 24.47
CA ASN A 245 1.24 -25.59 23.80
C ASN A 245 1.06 -25.70 22.28
N GLU A 246 0.40 -24.68 21.68
CA GLU A 246 0.17 -24.59 20.24
C GLU A 246 1.17 -23.64 19.58
N THR A 247 1.48 -23.90 18.30
CA THR A 247 2.28 -22.98 17.51
C THR A 247 1.39 -21.83 17.03
N VAL A 248 1.73 -20.61 17.47
CA VAL A 248 1.07 -19.37 17.07
C VAL A 248 2.01 -18.51 16.25
N VAL A 249 1.49 -17.64 15.40
CA VAL A 249 2.27 -16.63 14.67
C VAL A 249 2.15 -15.30 15.41
N SER A 250 3.28 -14.88 15.98
CA SER A 250 3.39 -13.52 16.55
C SER A 250 3.84 -12.56 15.46
N PHE A 251 3.13 -11.46 15.30
CA PHE A 251 3.49 -10.44 14.32
C PHE A 251 3.50 -9.04 14.93
N SER A 252 4.34 -8.18 14.40
CA SER A 252 4.43 -6.76 14.75
C SER A 252 4.04 -5.88 13.57
N LEU A 253 3.44 -4.73 13.88
CA LEU A 253 2.87 -3.82 12.92
C LEU A 253 3.59 -2.47 12.98
N ASP A 254 3.64 -1.78 11.84
CA ASP A 254 4.00 -0.38 11.80
C ASP A 254 2.96 0.49 12.56
N ARG A 255 3.26 1.75 12.78
CA ARG A 255 2.39 2.67 13.52
C ARG A 255 1.01 2.83 12.89
N VAL A 256 0.93 2.82 11.56
CA VAL A 256 -0.33 2.99 10.82
C VAL A 256 -1.16 1.72 10.91
N GLY A 257 -0.54 0.57 10.69
CA GLY A 257 -1.17 -0.75 10.81
C GLY A 257 -1.67 -1.01 12.22
N ALA A 258 -0.87 -0.73 13.24
CA ALA A 258 -1.26 -0.87 14.64
C ALA A 258 -2.51 -0.04 14.98
N LYS A 259 -2.58 1.21 14.52
CA LYS A 259 -3.76 2.08 14.72
C LYS A 259 -5.00 1.54 13.99
N ARG A 260 -4.84 1.09 12.74
CA ARG A 260 -5.95 0.53 11.94
C ARG A 260 -6.45 -0.78 12.55
N PHE A 261 -5.54 -1.66 12.91
CA PHE A 261 -5.86 -2.95 13.49
C PHE A 261 -6.53 -2.80 14.85
N GLY A 262 -6.00 -1.95 15.73
CA GLY A 262 -6.59 -1.65 17.03
C GLY A 262 -8.01 -1.09 16.92
N LYS A 263 -8.24 -0.14 15.97
CA LYS A 263 -9.58 0.38 15.71
C LYS A 263 -10.53 -0.70 15.18
N ALA A 264 -10.05 -1.54 14.26
CA ALA A 264 -10.88 -2.59 13.67
C ALA A 264 -11.26 -3.67 14.70
N THR A 265 -10.30 -4.13 15.51
CA THR A 265 -10.54 -5.15 16.54
C THR A 265 -11.42 -4.64 17.67
N SER A 266 -11.24 -3.39 18.12
CA SER A 266 -12.11 -2.79 19.16
C SER A 266 -13.57 -2.64 18.72
N THR A 267 -13.81 -2.31 17.43
CA THR A 267 -15.16 -2.17 16.86
C THR A 267 -15.72 -3.49 16.30
N GLY A 268 -14.88 -4.48 16.16
CA GLY A 268 -15.19 -5.78 15.57
C GLY A 268 -15.27 -6.92 16.57
N ILE A 269 -15.43 -6.65 17.86
CA ILE A 269 -15.55 -7.69 18.89
C ILE A 269 -16.71 -8.64 18.52
N GLY A 270 -16.43 -9.95 18.55
CA GLY A 270 -17.38 -11.00 18.16
C GLY A 270 -17.47 -11.26 16.65
N LYS A 271 -16.75 -10.50 15.81
CA LYS A 271 -16.67 -10.77 14.37
C LYS A 271 -15.47 -11.66 14.07
N GLN A 272 -15.62 -12.54 13.08
CA GLN A 272 -14.52 -13.36 12.60
C GLN A 272 -13.62 -12.54 11.66
N LEU A 273 -12.31 -12.69 11.85
CA LEU A 273 -11.28 -12.08 11.03
C LEU A 273 -10.61 -13.16 10.18
N ALA A 274 -10.62 -12.96 8.85
CA ALA A 274 -9.90 -13.80 7.90
C ALA A 274 -8.52 -13.22 7.63
N ILE A 275 -7.52 -14.09 7.60
CA ILE A 275 -6.21 -13.83 7.04
C ILE A 275 -6.22 -14.39 5.63
N VAL A 276 -6.11 -13.53 4.64
CA VAL A 276 -6.18 -13.89 3.23
C VAL A 276 -4.80 -13.75 2.61
N LEU A 277 -4.29 -14.85 2.07
CA LEU A 277 -3.01 -14.91 1.38
C LEU A 277 -3.24 -15.30 -0.08
N ASP A 278 -2.84 -14.45 -1.03
CA ASP A 278 -2.99 -14.69 -2.48
C ASP A 278 -4.42 -15.11 -2.88
N GLY A 279 -5.43 -14.49 -2.25
CA GLY A 279 -6.85 -14.77 -2.54
C GLY A 279 -7.43 -16.01 -1.89
N LYS A 280 -6.71 -16.66 -0.96
CA LYS A 280 -7.19 -17.80 -0.15
C LYS A 280 -7.17 -17.45 1.33
N ILE A 281 -8.08 -18.04 2.10
CA ILE A 281 -8.15 -17.91 3.55
C ILE A 281 -7.30 -18.98 4.22
#